data_9bf42518d750eb29ce4ccccbf26d47d4
#
_entry.id   9bf42518d750eb29ce4ccccbf26d47d4
#
_cell.length_a   1.000
_cell.length_b   1.000
_cell.length_c   1.000
_cell.angle_alpha   90.00
_cell.angle_beta   90.00
_cell.angle_gamma   90.00
#
_symmetry.space_group_name_H-M   'P 1'
#
loop_
_entity.id
_entity.type
_entity.pdbx_description
1 polymer ?
#
loop_
_entity_poly.entity_id
_entity_poly.type
_entity_poly.pdbx_seq_one_letter_code
_entity_poly.pdbx_strand_id
1 'polypeptide(L)'
;MQFGLSESQQILKNNARKFFAAECPMTEVRRLMESGTAHDEKLWEKMAEQGFLGVVYPEAAGGLGLGYVELAALAEEMGRALVPGPWLATLLAGAAIDAAGSKTHLSEISSGHKKGSFALLEASGSWDPQAVKMQGLNGEKLFVPDAGVADFLVVAARKGGDLALYLVDAKSVNTTPMPGMDLTRRLYKVKFDNTPGELLAQGAAALAAIEKAFDVATVALCAEMTGGMQRTLDLAVEYAKTRKQFGKPIGQYQAVQHQCADMLVWTESSRSAVYGAAWALTEGVPEAKSAVSVAKVYASDACREVGNRGVQVQGGMGFTWENDVHLYYRRAKASEICFGDATYHRERLARLVIDCAAGATA
;
A
#
# COMPACT_ATOMS: atom_id res chain seq x y z
N MET A 1 -8.72 0.34 -26.27
CA MET A 1 -8.51 0.64 -24.84
C MET A 1 -9.80 1.20 -24.28
N GLN A 2 -10.36 0.56 -23.27
CA GLN A 2 -11.53 1.08 -22.56
C GLN A 2 -11.02 2.03 -21.47
N PHE A 3 -11.38 3.31 -21.51
CA PHE A 3 -10.88 4.34 -20.58
C PHE A 3 -11.60 4.37 -19.24
N GLY A 4 -12.53 3.46 -18.97
CA GLY A 4 -13.28 3.35 -17.73
C GLY A 4 -13.28 1.92 -17.19
N LEU A 5 -13.69 1.78 -15.94
CA LEU A 5 -13.90 0.47 -15.34
C LEU A 5 -14.99 -0.30 -16.09
N SER A 6 -14.80 -1.60 -16.29
CA SER A 6 -15.85 -2.50 -16.77
C SER A 6 -17.00 -2.57 -15.76
N GLU A 7 -18.14 -3.12 -16.17
CA GLU A 7 -19.30 -3.30 -15.29
C GLU A 7 -18.93 -4.14 -14.06
N SER A 8 -18.21 -5.24 -14.24
CA SER A 8 -17.74 -6.11 -13.15
C SER A 8 -16.79 -5.39 -12.18
N GLN A 9 -15.85 -4.61 -12.71
CA GLN A 9 -14.94 -3.79 -11.90
C GLN A 9 -15.70 -2.73 -11.11
N GLN A 10 -16.71 -2.10 -11.72
CA GLN A 10 -17.54 -1.11 -11.03
C GLN A 10 -18.41 -1.75 -9.94
N ILE A 11 -18.93 -2.96 -10.17
CA ILE A 11 -19.67 -3.74 -9.16
C ILE A 11 -18.74 -4.07 -7.97
N LEU A 12 -17.52 -4.56 -8.23
CA LEU A 12 -16.53 -4.84 -7.18
C LEU A 12 -16.24 -3.58 -6.35
N LYS A 13 -15.95 -2.47 -7.01
CA LYS A 13 -15.69 -1.18 -6.34
C LYS A 13 -16.85 -0.72 -5.48
N ASN A 14 -18.08 -0.79 -6.00
CA ASN A 14 -19.27 -0.39 -5.27
C ASN A 14 -19.57 -1.32 -4.07
N ASN A 15 -19.34 -2.62 -4.21
CA ASN A 15 -19.49 -3.58 -3.13
C ASN A 15 -18.44 -3.35 -2.04
N ALA A 16 -17.17 -3.13 -2.39
CA ALA A 16 -16.11 -2.78 -1.46
C ALA A 16 -16.45 -1.50 -0.68
N ARG A 17 -16.93 -0.45 -1.38
CA ARG A 17 -17.37 0.80 -0.74
C ARG A 17 -18.45 0.57 0.30
N LYS A 18 -19.51 -0.18 -0.05
CA LYS A 18 -20.61 -0.49 0.87
C LYS A 18 -20.13 -1.33 2.06
N PHE A 19 -19.29 -2.31 1.79
CA PHE A 19 -18.72 -3.18 2.81
C PHE A 19 -17.91 -2.37 3.83
N PHE A 20 -16.94 -1.58 3.39
CA PHE A 20 -16.10 -0.81 4.31
C PHE A 20 -16.87 0.33 5.00
N ALA A 21 -17.89 0.90 4.38
CA ALA A 21 -18.75 1.87 5.05
C ALA A 21 -19.54 1.24 6.22
N ALA A 22 -19.91 -0.03 6.11
CA ALA A 22 -20.63 -0.76 7.15
C ALA A 22 -19.70 -1.35 8.23
N GLU A 23 -18.59 -1.99 7.80
CA GLU A 23 -17.73 -2.80 8.69
C GLU A 23 -16.54 -2.04 9.24
N CYS A 24 -16.14 -0.92 8.61
CA CYS A 24 -14.99 -0.12 9.02
C CYS A 24 -15.31 1.39 9.06
N PRO A 25 -16.37 1.82 9.78
CA PRO A 25 -16.63 3.25 9.99
C PRO A 25 -15.48 3.90 10.79
N MET A 26 -15.38 5.22 10.76
CA MET A 26 -14.28 5.95 11.44
C MET A 26 -14.21 5.69 12.94
N THR A 27 -15.32 5.38 13.60
CA THR A 27 -15.35 4.95 15.00
C THR A 27 -14.57 3.66 15.21
N GLU A 28 -14.69 2.71 14.28
CA GLU A 28 -13.94 1.46 14.32
C GLU A 28 -12.45 1.67 13.98
N VAL A 29 -12.15 2.50 12.98
CA VAL A 29 -10.76 2.89 12.67
C VAL A 29 -10.08 3.48 13.91
N ARG A 30 -10.74 4.40 14.62
CA ARG A 30 -10.21 5.01 15.85
C ARG A 30 -10.03 3.98 16.97
N ARG A 31 -10.98 3.09 17.19
CA ARG A 31 -10.87 1.99 18.15
C ARG A 31 -9.64 1.12 17.88
N LEU A 32 -9.42 0.77 16.59
CA LEU A 32 -8.28 -0.06 16.18
C LEU A 32 -6.94 0.69 16.26
N MET A 33 -6.92 2.00 15.99
CA MET A 33 -5.72 2.83 16.21
C MET A 33 -5.24 2.82 17.65
N GLU A 34 -6.15 2.76 18.62
CA GLU A 34 -5.83 2.72 20.04
C GLU A 34 -5.41 1.32 20.50
N SER A 35 -5.69 0.28 19.72
CA SER A 35 -5.20 -1.07 19.98
C SER A 35 -3.69 -1.18 19.74
N GLY A 36 -3.02 -2.12 20.37
CA GLY A 36 -1.58 -2.36 20.18
C GLY A 36 -1.21 -2.82 18.79
N THR A 37 -2.14 -3.42 18.04
CA THR A 37 -1.90 -4.10 16.76
C THR A 37 -2.54 -3.41 15.55
N ALA A 38 -3.51 -2.52 15.75
CA ALA A 38 -4.36 -1.94 14.70
C ALA A 38 -5.07 -3.01 13.84
N HIS A 39 -5.33 -4.20 14.40
CA HIS A 39 -5.93 -5.34 13.72
C HIS A 39 -7.19 -5.82 14.43
N ASP A 40 -8.17 -6.27 13.66
CA ASP A 40 -9.39 -6.92 14.15
C ASP A 40 -9.63 -8.19 13.34
N GLU A 41 -9.70 -9.34 14.03
CA GLU A 41 -9.86 -10.65 13.41
C GLU A 41 -11.21 -10.78 12.71
N LYS A 42 -12.28 -10.22 13.27
CA LYS A 42 -13.62 -10.29 12.68
C LYS A 42 -13.72 -9.52 11.36
N LEU A 43 -13.09 -8.33 11.30
CA LEU A 43 -13.01 -7.57 10.05
C LEU A 43 -12.20 -8.36 9.01
N TRP A 44 -11.10 -8.99 9.42
CA TRP A 44 -10.25 -9.80 8.56
C TRP A 44 -11.00 -11.02 7.98
N GLU A 45 -11.71 -11.77 8.82
CA GLU A 45 -12.56 -12.91 8.41
C GLU A 45 -13.63 -12.46 7.41
N LYS A 46 -14.34 -11.36 7.68
CA LYS A 46 -15.34 -10.80 6.77
C LYS A 46 -14.72 -10.36 5.43
N MET A 47 -13.51 -9.80 5.42
CA MET A 47 -12.79 -9.47 4.19
C MET A 47 -12.45 -10.73 3.39
N ALA A 48 -12.08 -11.83 4.06
CA ALA A 48 -11.84 -13.13 3.43
C ALA A 48 -13.12 -13.68 2.79
N GLU A 49 -14.25 -13.63 3.50
CA GLU A 49 -15.57 -14.05 2.99
C GLU A 49 -15.98 -13.29 1.71
N GLN A 50 -15.56 -12.03 1.59
CA GLN A 50 -15.77 -11.23 0.37
C GLN A 50 -14.74 -11.52 -0.74
N GLY A 51 -13.75 -12.38 -0.49
CA GLY A 51 -12.65 -12.66 -1.43
C GLY A 51 -11.61 -11.54 -1.53
N PHE A 52 -11.65 -10.51 -0.68
CA PHE A 52 -10.77 -9.35 -0.78
C PHE A 52 -9.30 -9.64 -0.46
N LEU A 53 -9.01 -10.76 0.20
CA LEU A 53 -7.65 -11.17 0.52
C LEU A 53 -6.98 -11.95 -0.63
N GLY A 54 -7.79 -12.56 -1.51
CA GLY A 54 -7.32 -13.40 -2.62
C GLY A 54 -7.56 -12.84 -4.01
N VAL A 55 -7.81 -11.53 -4.16
CA VAL A 55 -8.23 -10.91 -5.44
C VAL A 55 -7.34 -11.30 -6.61
N VAL A 56 -6.01 -11.25 -6.44
CA VAL A 56 -5.02 -11.48 -7.51
C VAL A 56 -4.42 -12.88 -7.50
N TYR A 57 -4.71 -13.70 -6.49
CA TYR A 57 -4.15 -15.05 -6.44
C TYR A 57 -4.95 -16.00 -7.33
N PRO A 58 -4.30 -17.05 -7.88
CA PRO A 58 -4.98 -18.01 -8.75
C PRO A 58 -6.17 -18.71 -8.08
N GLU A 59 -7.20 -19.03 -8.84
CA GLU A 59 -8.36 -19.81 -8.35
C GLU A 59 -7.92 -21.16 -7.74
N ALA A 60 -6.89 -21.80 -8.30
CA ALA A 60 -6.31 -23.03 -7.76
C ALA A 60 -5.70 -22.87 -6.35
N ALA A 61 -5.44 -21.61 -5.93
CA ALA A 61 -5.02 -21.27 -4.57
C ALA A 61 -6.18 -20.63 -3.76
N GLY A 62 -7.43 -20.82 -4.17
CA GLY A 62 -8.59 -20.25 -3.50
C GLY A 62 -8.76 -18.73 -3.69
N GLY A 63 -7.98 -18.11 -4.57
CA GLY A 63 -8.12 -16.72 -4.95
C GLY A 63 -9.19 -16.50 -6.02
N LEU A 64 -9.37 -15.25 -6.46
CA LEU A 64 -10.34 -14.88 -7.48
C LEU A 64 -9.74 -14.83 -8.89
N GLY A 65 -8.43 -14.93 -9.05
CA GLY A 65 -7.74 -14.89 -10.34
C GLY A 65 -7.94 -13.59 -11.12
N LEU A 66 -8.29 -12.49 -10.43
CA LEU A 66 -8.56 -11.20 -11.06
C LEU A 66 -7.26 -10.41 -11.32
N GLY A 67 -7.39 -9.34 -12.11
CA GLY A 67 -6.25 -8.49 -12.48
C GLY A 67 -5.91 -7.42 -11.45
N TYR A 68 -4.85 -6.66 -11.76
CA TYR A 68 -4.40 -5.57 -10.89
C TYR A 68 -5.30 -4.33 -10.99
N VAL A 69 -6.16 -4.22 -12.02
CA VAL A 69 -7.19 -3.18 -12.10
C VAL A 69 -8.25 -3.39 -11.01
N GLU A 70 -8.68 -4.63 -10.80
CA GLU A 70 -9.60 -5.02 -9.72
C GLU A 70 -8.94 -4.82 -8.34
N LEU A 71 -7.66 -5.16 -8.21
CA LEU A 71 -6.88 -4.87 -7.00
C LEU A 71 -6.87 -3.36 -6.69
N ALA A 72 -6.61 -2.53 -7.71
CA ALA A 72 -6.60 -1.08 -7.54
C ALA A 72 -8.00 -0.54 -7.17
N ALA A 73 -9.06 -1.08 -7.76
CA ALA A 73 -10.43 -0.69 -7.44
C ALA A 73 -10.80 -1.01 -5.99
N LEU A 74 -10.40 -2.19 -5.48
CA LEU A 74 -10.55 -2.56 -4.07
C LEU A 74 -9.71 -1.67 -3.16
N ALA A 75 -8.41 -1.51 -3.46
CA ALA A 75 -7.48 -0.75 -2.64
C ALA A 75 -7.88 0.73 -2.54
N GLU A 76 -8.43 1.33 -3.59
CA GLU A 76 -8.96 2.70 -3.55
C GLU A 76 -10.08 2.84 -2.51
N GLU A 77 -11.00 1.88 -2.42
CA GLU A 77 -12.07 1.92 -1.42
C GLU A 77 -11.54 1.64 0.00
N MET A 78 -10.52 0.80 0.14
CA MET A 78 -9.82 0.61 1.42
C MET A 78 -9.14 1.90 1.89
N GLY A 79 -8.48 2.61 0.98
CA GLY A 79 -7.88 3.90 1.28
C GLY A 79 -8.90 4.97 1.65
N ARG A 80 -10.04 5.00 0.95
CA ARG A 80 -11.18 5.87 1.26
C ARG A 80 -11.72 5.64 2.68
N ALA A 81 -11.82 4.37 3.10
CA ALA A 81 -12.27 3.98 4.44
C ALA A 81 -11.16 4.00 5.50
N LEU A 82 -9.91 4.27 5.10
CA LEU A 82 -8.72 4.23 5.97
C LEU A 82 -8.55 2.88 6.70
N VAL A 83 -8.81 1.77 6.00
CA VAL A 83 -8.84 0.41 6.57
C VAL A 83 -7.54 0.12 7.29
N PRO A 84 -7.59 -0.26 8.60
CA PRO A 84 -6.42 -0.62 9.38
C PRO A 84 -5.99 -2.08 9.14
N GLY A 85 -4.78 -2.42 9.62
CA GLY A 85 -4.32 -3.80 9.70
C GLY A 85 -3.51 -4.28 8.50
N PRO A 86 -3.23 -5.61 8.43
CA PRO A 86 -2.13 -6.20 7.70
C PRO A 86 -2.41 -6.49 6.22
N TRP A 87 -3.48 -5.97 5.63
CA TRP A 87 -3.85 -6.32 4.25
C TRP A 87 -2.72 -6.06 3.25
N LEU A 88 -2.14 -4.86 3.25
CA LEU A 88 -1.07 -4.50 2.30
C LEU A 88 0.21 -5.30 2.56
N ALA A 89 0.55 -5.56 3.83
CA ALA A 89 1.68 -6.38 4.21
C ALA A 89 1.52 -7.82 3.73
N THR A 90 0.31 -8.38 3.89
CA THR A 90 -0.04 -9.74 3.46
C THR A 90 -0.07 -9.84 1.93
N LEU A 91 -0.61 -8.84 1.23
CA LEU A 91 -0.57 -8.76 -0.24
C LEU A 91 0.88 -8.80 -0.75
N LEU A 92 1.77 -7.99 -0.17
CA LEU A 92 3.18 -7.95 -0.56
C LEU A 92 3.86 -9.31 -0.33
N ALA A 93 3.64 -9.92 0.84
CA ALA A 93 4.21 -11.22 1.16
C ALA A 93 3.73 -12.32 0.22
N GLY A 94 2.43 -12.39 -0.04
CA GLY A 94 1.83 -13.35 -0.97
C GLY A 94 2.28 -13.14 -2.42
N ALA A 95 2.37 -11.89 -2.88
CA ALA A 95 2.89 -11.56 -4.20
C ALA A 95 4.35 -11.98 -4.37
N ALA A 96 5.17 -11.90 -3.31
CA ALA A 96 6.56 -12.34 -3.35
C ALA A 96 6.67 -13.89 -3.40
N ILE A 97 5.81 -14.59 -2.68
CA ILE A 97 5.73 -16.07 -2.73
C ILE A 97 5.32 -16.53 -4.13
N ASP A 98 4.25 -15.96 -4.69
CA ASP A 98 3.79 -16.27 -6.05
C ASP A 98 4.85 -15.96 -7.11
N ALA A 99 5.49 -14.80 -7.02
CA ALA A 99 6.55 -14.37 -7.93
C ALA A 99 7.81 -15.27 -7.84
N ALA A 100 8.08 -15.87 -6.69
CA ALA A 100 9.13 -16.88 -6.51
C ALA A 100 8.75 -18.27 -7.06
N GLY A 101 7.54 -18.42 -7.60
CA GLY A 101 7.04 -19.70 -8.14
C GLY A 101 6.54 -20.67 -7.06
N SER A 102 6.42 -20.23 -5.81
CA SER A 102 5.84 -21.00 -4.71
C SER A 102 4.34 -20.75 -4.59
N LYS A 103 3.60 -21.71 -4.08
CA LYS A 103 2.18 -21.57 -3.73
C LYS A 103 1.93 -21.69 -2.23
N THR A 104 3.01 -21.82 -1.46
CA THR A 104 2.95 -21.94 -0.01
C THR A 104 2.18 -20.77 0.60
N HIS A 105 1.21 -21.06 1.41
CA HIS A 105 0.33 -20.09 2.11
C HIS A 105 -0.64 -19.26 1.25
N LEU A 106 -0.64 -19.33 -0.09
CA LEU A 106 -1.57 -18.52 -0.88
C LEU A 106 -3.05 -18.87 -0.61
N SER A 107 -3.35 -20.17 -0.41
CA SER A 107 -4.70 -20.60 -0.05
C SER A 107 -5.12 -20.16 1.35
N GLU A 108 -4.20 -20.22 2.32
CA GLU A 108 -4.47 -19.75 3.69
C GLU A 108 -4.59 -18.22 3.76
N ILE A 109 -3.88 -17.48 2.90
CA ILE A 109 -4.07 -16.02 2.74
C ILE A 109 -5.46 -15.76 2.17
N SER A 110 -5.82 -16.40 1.06
CA SER A 110 -7.10 -16.17 0.37
C SER A 110 -8.29 -16.46 1.29
N SER A 111 -8.21 -17.49 2.12
CA SER A 111 -9.23 -17.88 3.10
C SER A 111 -9.16 -17.09 4.43
N GLY A 112 -8.18 -16.20 4.60
CA GLY A 112 -8.01 -15.41 5.82
C GLY A 112 -7.34 -16.14 6.99
N HIS A 113 -6.96 -17.41 6.83
CA HIS A 113 -6.35 -18.21 7.89
C HIS A 113 -4.92 -17.79 8.23
N LYS A 114 -4.21 -17.12 7.30
CA LYS A 114 -2.86 -16.61 7.54
C LYS A 114 -2.68 -15.18 7.08
N LYS A 115 -1.92 -14.45 7.87
CA LYS A 115 -1.43 -13.10 7.60
C LYS A 115 0.06 -13.15 7.38
N GLY A 116 0.53 -12.48 6.34
CA GLY A 116 1.95 -12.40 6.02
C GLY A 116 2.51 -11.01 6.20
N SER A 117 3.83 -10.92 6.32
CA SER A 117 4.54 -9.66 6.20
C SER A 117 5.86 -9.84 5.44
N PHE A 118 6.44 -8.72 5.00
CA PHE A 118 7.67 -8.71 4.21
C PHE A 118 8.76 -7.89 4.90
N ALA A 119 9.92 -8.51 5.11
CA ALA A 119 11.05 -7.93 5.82
C ALA A 119 12.23 -7.67 4.86
N LEU A 120 12.33 -6.43 4.35
CA LEU A 120 13.43 -5.98 3.49
C LEU A 120 14.41 -5.08 4.24
N LEU A 121 13.89 -4.00 4.86
CA LEU A 121 14.68 -2.86 5.30
C LEU A 121 15.61 -3.20 6.47
N GLU A 122 16.81 -2.63 6.40
CA GLU A 122 17.84 -2.67 7.44
C GLU A 122 18.15 -1.24 7.91
N ALA A 123 19.18 -1.05 8.72
CA ALA A 123 19.55 0.26 9.28
C ALA A 123 19.81 1.34 8.23
N SER A 124 20.15 0.98 6.99
CA SER A 124 20.30 1.93 5.88
C SER A 124 18.99 2.58 5.43
N GLY A 125 17.84 1.95 5.71
CA GLY A 125 16.53 2.38 5.21
C GLY A 125 16.34 2.29 3.69
N SER A 126 17.26 1.60 2.99
CA SER A 126 17.24 1.50 1.53
C SER A 126 16.16 0.54 1.03
N TRP A 127 15.35 0.99 0.09
CA TRP A 127 14.38 0.17 -0.64
C TRP A 127 14.99 -0.62 -1.80
N ASP A 128 16.28 -0.42 -2.11
CA ASP A 128 17.00 -1.22 -3.10
C ASP A 128 17.29 -2.62 -2.53
N PRO A 129 16.76 -3.71 -3.13
CA PRO A 129 17.02 -5.07 -2.68
C PRO A 129 18.53 -5.43 -2.69
N GLN A 130 19.30 -4.79 -3.56
CA GLN A 130 20.74 -5.02 -3.63
C GLN A 130 21.50 -4.45 -2.41
N ALA A 131 20.89 -3.51 -1.68
CA ALA A 131 21.47 -2.94 -0.46
C ALA A 131 21.33 -3.85 0.78
N VAL A 132 20.60 -4.98 0.69
CA VAL A 132 20.47 -5.96 1.76
C VAL A 132 21.83 -6.55 2.12
N LYS A 133 22.16 -6.55 3.43
CA LYS A 133 23.45 -7.03 3.97
C LYS A 133 23.33 -8.23 4.90
N MET A 134 22.15 -8.44 5.51
CA MET A 134 21.92 -9.52 6.47
C MET A 134 22.27 -10.88 5.85
N GLN A 135 23.19 -11.61 6.51
CA GLN A 135 23.66 -12.93 6.05
C GLN A 135 22.79 -14.04 6.64
N GLY A 136 22.19 -14.86 5.78
CA GLY A 136 21.23 -15.85 6.23
C GLY A 136 20.11 -15.20 7.05
N LEU A 137 19.55 -15.95 7.99
CA LEU A 137 18.52 -15.46 8.91
C LEU A 137 19.14 -15.15 10.28
N ASN A 138 20.14 -14.24 10.28
CA ASN A 138 20.83 -13.79 11.49
C ASN A 138 21.10 -12.29 11.42
N GLY A 139 20.36 -11.50 12.22
CA GLY A 139 20.45 -10.03 12.23
C GLY A 139 19.11 -9.37 12.55
N GLU A 140 18.89 -8.17 12.02
CA GLU A 140 17.68 -7.39 12.28
C GLU A 140 17.10 -6.81 10.99
N LYS A 141 15.77 -6.79 10.91
CA LYS A 141 15.00 -6.03 9.91
C LYS A 141 14.18 -4.96 10.62
N LEU A 142 14.09 -3.79 10.00
CA LEU A 142 13.42 -2.62 10.55
C LEU A 142 12.21 -2.24 9.71
N PHE A 143 11.27 -1.53 10.33
CA PHE A 143 10.05 -1.04 9.68
C PHE A 143 9.26 -2.14 8.97
N VAL A 144 9.27 -3.37 9.52
CA VAL A 144 8.51 -4.50 8.98
C VAL A 144 7.03 -4.26 9.26
N PRO A 145 6.17 -4.11 8.23
CA PRO A 145 4.78 -3.75 8.45
C PRO A 145 4.02 -4.92 9.08
N ASP A 146 3.23 -4.61 10.09
CA ASP A 146 2.28 -5.51 10.76
C ASP A 146 2.86 -6.88 11.20
N ALA A 147 4.19 -6.97 11.41
CA ALA A 147 4.86 -8.23 11.79
C ALA A 147 4.38 -8.77 13.15
N GLY A 148 3.80 -7.93 14.01
CA GLY A 148 3.28 -8.37 15.31
C GLY A 148 1.99 -9.19 15.25
N VAL A 149 1.32 -9.23 14.08
CA VAL A 149 0.11 -10.03 13.84
C VAL A 149 0.30 -11.01 12.68
N ALA A 150 1.50 -11.07 12.10
CA ALA A 150 1.81 -11.98 11.01
C ALA A 150 1.98 -13.41 11.52
N ASP A 151 1.54 -14.38 10.71
CA ASP A 151 1.76 -15.82 10.93
C ASP A 151 3.07 -16.25 10.28
N PHE A 152 3.50 -15.57 9.22
CA PHE A 152 4.76 -15.81 8.52
C PHE A 152 5.37 -14.52 7.98
N LEU A 153 6.68 -14.58 7.72
CA LEU A 153 7.44 -13.49 7.11
C LEU A 153 8.11 -13.97 5.83
N VAL A 154 8.06 -13.15 4.80
CA VAL A 154 8.96 -13.26 3.65
C VAL A 154 10.14 -12.33 3.91
N VAL A 155 11.37 -12.88 3.92
CA VAL A 155 12.56 -12.18 4.39
C VAL A 155 13.61 -12.14 3.30
N ALA A 156 14.05 -10.93 2.93
CA ALA A 156 15.20 -10.75 2.05
C ALA A 156 16.51 -10.78 2.85
N ALA A 157 17.46 -11.63 2.43
CA ALA A 157 18.76 -11.79 3.07
C ALA A 157 19.83 -12.13 2.02
N ARG A 158 21.07 -12.40 2.45
CA ARG A 158 22.15 -12.91 1.60
C ARG A 158 22.41 -14.39 1.90
N LYS A 159 22.69 -15.17 0.85
CA LYS A 159 23.14 -16.55 0.96
C LYS A 159 24.34 -16.76 0.03
N GLY A 160 25.53 -17.00 0.59
CA GLY A 160 26.75 -17.16 -0.20
C GLY A 160 27.09 -15.92 -1.05
N GLY A 161 26.70 -14.71 -0.59
CA GLY A 161 26.89 -13.46 -1.33
C GLY A 161 25.70 -13.04 -2.21
N ASP A 162 24.88 -13.99 -2.66
CA ASP A 162 23.68 -13.73 -3.47
C ASP A 162 22.54 -13.18 -2.64
N LEU A 163 21.67 -12.38 -3.26
CA LEU A 163 20.36 -12.05 -2.69
C LEU A 163 19.51 -13.31 -2.59
N ALA A 164 18.83 -13.50 -1.46
CA ALA A 164 17.99 -14.65 -1.19
C ALA A 164 16.67 -14.23 -0.55
N LEU A 165 15.62 -14.96 -0.84
CA LEU A 165 14.28 -14.78 -0.29
C LEU A 165 13.92 -16.02 0.52
N TYR A 166 13.54 -15.81 1.78
CA TYR A 166 13.19 -16.88 2.70
C TYR A 166 11.75 -16.74 3.19
N LEU A 167 11.10 -17.87 3.41
CA LEU A 167 9.85 -17.97 4.16
C LEU A 167 10.17 -18.40 5.59
N VAL A 168 9.66 -17.65 6.56
CA VAL A 168 9.98 -17.82 7.99
C VAL A 168 8.68 -17.86 8.79
N ASP A 169 8.52 -18.79 9.71
CA ASP A 169 7.43 -18.80 10.68
C ASP A 169 7.60 -17.61 11.65
N ALA A 170 6.58 -16.77 11.75
CA ALA A 170 6.65 -15.57 12.61
C ALA A 170 6.83 -15.92 14.11
N LYS A 171 6.48 -17.12 14.55
CA LYS A 171 6.72 -17.59 15.92
C LYS A 171 8.19 -17.84 16.22
N SER A 172 9.03 -17.96 15.18
CA SER A 172 10.47 -18.23 15.33
C SER A 172 11.32 -16.97 15.45
N VAL A 173 10.71 -15.78 15.43
CA VAL A 173 11.40 -14.48 15.51
C VAL A 173 10.89 -13.63 16.67
N ASN A 174 11.71 -12.65 17.08
CA ASN A 174 11.30 -11.66 18.07
C ASN A 174 10.90 -10.35 17.38
N THR A 175 9.67 -9.92 17.60
CA THR A 175 9.15 -8.65 17.08
C THR A 175 9.08 -7.59 18.20
N THR A 176 9.44 -6.35 17.87
CA THR A 176 9.34 -5.21 18.77
C THR A 176 8.63 -4.07 18.04
N PRO A 177 7.53 -3.52 18.59
CA PRO A 177 6.85 -2.39 17.97
C PRO A 177 7.78 -1.18 17.78
N MET A 178 7.65 -0.50 16.65
CA MET A 178 8.33 0.75 16.35
C MET A 178 7.30 1.90 16.31
N PRO A 179 7.66 3.11 16.76
CA PRO A 179 6.78 4.25 16.64
C PRO A 179 6.56 4.63 15.18
N GLY A 180 5.32 4.97 14.83
CA GLY A 180 4.93 5.42 13.50
C GLY A 180 3.97 6.61 13.57
N MET A 181 3.95 7.43 12.51
CA MET A 181 3.02 8.54 12.40
C MET A 181 1.60 8.04 12.12
N ASP A 182 1.46 7.02 11.27
CA ASP A 182 0.20 6.35 10.98
C ASP A 182 -0.06 5.26 12.01
N LEU A 183 -1.10 5.45 12.82
CA LEU A 183 -1.48 4.49 13.86
C LEU A 183 -2.44 3.42 13.34
N THR A 184 -2.86 3.49 12.10
CA THR A 184 -3.74 2.51 11.46
C THR A 184 -2.96 1.34 10.84
N ARG A 185 -1.60 1.46 10.78
CA ARG A 185 -0.64 0.42 10.40
C ARG A 185 0.49 0.41 11.41
N ARG A 186 0.95 -0.77 11.77
CA ARG A 186 2.02 -0.94 12.74
C ARG A 186 3.31 -1.34 12.06
N LEU A 187 4.40 -0.79 12.57
CA LEU A 187 5.76 -1.12 12.11
C LEU A 187 6.51 -1.81 13.25
N TYR A 188 7.35 -2.75 12.87
CA TYR A 188 8.10 -3.56 13.83
C TYR A 188 9.58 -3.66 13.43
N LYS A 189 10.40 -3.76 14.46
CA LYS A 189 11.73 -4.35 14.35
C LYS A 189 11.58 -5.85 14.53
N VAL A 190 12.22 -6.63 13.65
CA VAL A 190 12.24 -8.10 13.72
C VAL A 190 13.69 -8.55 13.86
N LYS A 191 13.96 -9.34 14.91
CA LYS A 191 15.28 -9.91 15.19
C LYS A 191 15.28 -11.40 14.84
N PHE A 192 16.31 -11.78 14.09
CA PHE A 192 16.60 -13.16 13.67
C PHE A 192 17.88 -13.63 14.40
N ASP A 193 17.85 -14.84 14.94
CA ASP A 193 18.98 -15.46 15.62
C ASP A 193 19.17 -16.87 15.08
N ASN A 194 19.91 -17.01 13.98
CA ASN A 194 20.04 -18.24 13.21
C ASN A 194 18.68 -18.93 12.99
N THR A 195 17.67 -18.13 12.67
CA THR A 195 16.28 -18.54 12.57
C THR A 195 16.11 -19.54 11.43
N PRO A 196 15.35 -20.65 11.62
CA PRO A 196 15.04 -21.54 10.52
C PRO A 196 14.13 -20.87 9.49
N GLY A 197 14.33 -21.20 8.19
CA GLY A 197 13.51 -20.68 7.11
C GLY A 197 13.66 -21.48 5.83
N GLU A 198 12.61 -21.55 5.06
CA GLU A 198 12.59 -22.17 3.74
C GLU A 198 13.13 -21.18 2.69
N LEU A 199 14.07 -21.61 1.86
CA LEU A 199 14.58 -20.80 0.75
C LEU A 199 13.55 -20.82 -0.40
N LEU A 200 12.97 -19.65 -0.71
CA LEU A 200 12.03 -19.48 -1.82
C LEU A 200 12.75 -19.23 -3.15
N ALA A 201 13.76 -18.36 -3.13
CA ALA A 201 14.51 -17.99 -4.33
C ALA A 201 15.92 -17.46 -3.97
N GLN A 202 16.86 -17.47 -4.93
CA GLN A 202 18.22 -16.96 -4.76
C GLN A 202 18.72 -16.27 -6.04
N GLY A 203 19.65 -15.33 -5.92
CA GLY A 203 20.27 -14.62 -7.02
C GLY A 203 19.27 -13.79 -7.83
N ALA A 204 19.34 -13.88 -9.15
CA ALA A 204 18.46 -13.14 -10.06
C ALA A 204 16.97 -13.46 -9.88
N ALA A 205 16.64 -14.72 -9.54
CA ALA A 205 15.26 -15.12 -9.26
C ALA A 205 14.70 -14.44 -8.01
N ALA A 206 15.49 -14.30 -6.95
CA ALA A 206 15.08 -13.57 -5.75
C ALA A 206 14.86 -12.07 -6.04
N LEU A 207 15.75 -11.45 -6.80
CA LEU A 207 15.61 -10.05 -7.22
C LEU A 207 14.33 -9.85 -8.02
N ALA A 208 14.10 -10.68 -9.03
CA ALA A 208 12.90 -10.59 -9.88
C ALA A 208 11.60 -10.78 -9.08
N ALA A 209 11.58 -11.72 -8.13
CA ALA A 209 10.43 -11.95 -7.26
C ALA A 209 10.15 -10.74 -6.35
N ILE A 210 11.18 -10.15 -5.76
CA ILE A 210 11.05 -8.94 -4.93
C ILE A 210 10.54 -7.78 -5.77
N GLU A 211 11.15 -7.50 -6.92
CA GLU A 211 10.73 -6.39 -7.79
C GLU A 211 9.27 -6.52 -8.22
N LYS A 212 8.85 -7.73 -8.66
CA LYS A 212 7.45 -7.97 -9.06
C LYS A 212 6.49 -7.76 -7.89
N ALA A 213 6.82 -8.29 -6.71
CA ALA A 213 5.99 -8.11 -5.52
C ALA A 213 5.87 -6.63 -5.11
N PHE A 214 6.97 -5.88 -5.19
CA PHE A 214 6.96 -4.44 -4.91
C PHE A 214 6.16 -3.66 -5.95
N ASP A 215 6.21 -4.02 -7.23
CA ASP A 215 5.39 -3.35 -8.25
C ASP A 215 3.90 -3.54 -7.97
N VAL A 216 3.45 -4.76 -7.62
CA VAL A 216 2.06 -5.05 -7.24
C VAL A 216 1.64 -4.26 -6.00
N ALA A 217 2.44 -4.32 -4.92
CA ALA A 217 2.15 -3.63 -3.67
C ALA A 217 2.18 -2.09 -3.84
N THR A 218 3.06 -1.58 -4.70
CA THR A 218 3.14 -0.14 -5.00
C THR A 218 1.87 0.34 -5.71
N VAL A 219 1.34 -0.41 -6.68
CA VAL A 219 0.06 -0.07 -7.33
C VAL A 219 -1.09 -0.07 -6.31
N ALA A 220 -1.17 -1.09 -5.45
CA ALA A 220 -2.18 -1.16 -4.40
C ALA A 220 -2.07 0.02 -3.42
N LEU A 221 -0.85 0.36 -2.98
CA LEU A 221 -0.59 1.52 -2.12
C LEU A 221 -1.00 2.83 -2.80
N CYS A 222 -0.65 3.03 -4.07
CA CYS A 222 -1.03 4.23 -4.82
C CYS A 222 -2.56 4.35 -4.99
N ALA A 223 -3.25 3.22 -5.16
CA ALA A 223 -4.71 3.19 -5.19
C ALA A 223 -5.32 3.58 -3.83
N GLU A 224 -4.79 3.05 -2.71
CA GLU A 224 -5.19 3.49 -1.38
C GLU A 224 -4.94 5.00 -1.16
N MET A 225 -3.78 5.52 -1.60
CA MET A 225 -3.48 6.96 -1.53
C MET A 225 -4.54 7.76 -2.30
N THR A 226 -4.94 7.29 -3.48
CA THR A 226 -6.00 7.93 -4.29
C THR A 226 -7.35 7.92 -3.58
N GLY A 227 -7.73 6.82 -2.96
CA GLY A 227 -8.93 6.72 -2.13
C GLY A 227 -8.92 7.66 -0.93
N GLY A 228 -7.78 7.76 -0.25
CA GLY A 228 -7.55 8.70 0.86
C GLY A 228 -7.64 10.16 0.41
N MET A 229 -7.05 10.51 -0.75
CA MET A 229 -7.16 11.84 -1.35
C MET A 229 -8.62 12.20 -1.67
N GLN A 230 -9.36 11.26 -2.29
CA GLN A 230 -10.78 11.47 -2.58
C GLN A 230 -11.58 11.75 -1.30
N ARG A 231 -11.37 10.99 -0.23
CA ARG A 231 -12.09 11.24 1.03
C ARG A 231 -11.68 12.56 1.69
N THR A 232 -10.41 12.91 1.64
CA THR A 232 -9.91 14.21 2.13
C THR A 232 -10.57 15.38 1.39
N LEU A 233 -10.68 15.28 0.06
CA LEU A 233 -11.40 16.26 -0.77
C LEU A 233 -12.87 16.34 -0.39
N ASP A 234 -13.57 15.21 -0.25
CA ASP A 234 -14.97 15.16 0.13
C ASP A 234 -15.20 15.86 1.48
N LEU A 235 -14.37 15.54 2.50
CA LEU A 235 -14.42 16.16 3.81
C LEU A 235 -14.18 17.68 3.76
N ALA A 236 -13.23 18.13 2.94
CA ALA A 236 -12.95 19.56 2.76
C ALA A 236 -14.14 20.29 2.11
N VAL A 237 -14.74 19.69 1.07
CA VAL A 237 -15.90 20.26 0.37
C VAL A 237 -17.14 20.27 1.27
N GLU A 238 -17.43 19.20 2.01
CA GLU A 238 -18.52 19.12 2.98
C GLU A 238 -18.38 20.21 4.04
N TYR A 239 -17.17 20.37 4.59
CA TYR A 239 -16.88 21.42 5.57
C TYR A 239 -17.02 22.83 4.97
N ALA A 240 -16.51 23.05 3.76
CA ALA A 240 -16.60 24.34 3.07
C ALA A 240 -18.03 24.79 2.78
N LYS A 241 -18.95 23.84 2.55
CA LYS A 241 -20.38 24.11 2.34
C LYS A 241 -21.12 24.50 3.63
N THR A 242 -20.69 23.97 4.77
CA THR A 242 -21.41 24.08 6.05
C THR A 242 -20.83 25.15 6.97
N ARG A 243 -19.50 25.29 7.03
CA ARG A 243 -18.80 26.25 7.88
C ARG A 243 -19.02 27.67 7.41
N LYS A 244 -19.50 28.54 8.29
CA LYS A 244 -19.69 29.97 8.02
C LYS A 244 -18.61 30.83 8.70
N GLN A 245 -18.06 31.77 7.97
CA GLN A 245 -17.21 32.85 8.45
C GLN A 245 -17.49 34.13 7.64
N PHE A 246 -17.38 35.30 8.27
CA PHE A 246 -17.68 36.60 7.64
C PHE A 246 -19.06 36.62 6.98
N GLY A 247 -20.07 36.05 7.63
CA GLY A 247 -21.48 36.08 7.25
C GLY A 247 -21.92 35.06 6.18
N LYS A 248 -21.02 34.25 5.61
CA LYS A 248 -21.36 33.25 4.56
C LYS A 248 -20.55 31.95 4.67
N PRO A 249 -20.98 30.86 4.00
CA PRO A 249 -20.19 29.63 3.91
C PRO A 249 -18.79 29.92 3.33
N ILE A 250 -17.75 29.26 3.90
CA ILE A 250 -16.38 29.51 3.46
C ILE A 250 -16.14 29.06 2.02
N GLY A 251 -16.90 28.09 1.51
CA GLY A 251 -16.86 27.64 0.12
C GLY A 251 -17.32 28.69 -0.90
N GLN A 252 -17.84 29.85 -0.48
CA GLN A 252 -18.12 31.00 -1.36
C GLN A 252 -16.91 31.92 -1.59
N TYR A 253 -15.77 31.64 -0.92
CA TYR A 253 -14.52 32.36 -1.14
C TYR A 253 -13.66 31.66 -2.17
N GLN A 254 -13.19 32.38 -3.19
CA GLN A 254 -12.36 31.83 -4.27
C GLN A 254 -11.11 31.10 -3.73
N ALA A 255 -10.47 31.64 -2.67
CA ALA A 255 -9.31 31.02 -2.06
C ALA A 255 -9.59 29.56 -1.56
N VAL A 256 -10.80 29.26 -1.11
CA VAL A 256 -11.21 27.91 -0.70
C VAL A 256 -11.62 27.07 -1.92
N GLN A 257 -12.35 27.69 -2.88
CA GLN A 257 -12.76 27.01 -4.11
C GLN A 257 -11.55 26.51 -4.91
N HIS A 258 -10.52 27.35 -5.08
CA HIS A 258 -9.31 26.98 -5.82
C HIS A 258 -8.55 25.84 -5.13
N GLN A 259 -8.45 25.84 -3.79
CA GLN A 259 -7.85 24.73 -3.06
C GLN A 259 -8.60 23.40 -3.33
N CYS A 260 -9.94 23.41 -3.29
CA CYS A 260 -10.73 22.21 -3.58
C CYS A 260 -10.59 21.77 -5.05
N ALA A 261 -10.52 22.72 -5.99
CA ALA A 261 -10.31 22.43 -7.41
C ALA A 261 -8.94 21.81 -7.66
N ASP A 262 -7.87 22.34 -7.05
CA ASP A 262 -6.53 21.77 -7.13
C ASP A 262 -6.48 20.35 -6.55
N MET A 263 -7.12 20.13 -5.38
CA MET A 263 -7.24 18.80 -4.77
C MET A 263 -7.92 17.80 -5.71
N LEU A 264 -8.97 18.22 -6.43
CA LEU A 264 -9.64 17.40 -7.43
C LEU A 264 -8.70 17.02 -8.57
N VAL A 265 -7.97 17.98 -9.15
CA VAL A 265 -7.02 17.75 -10.23
C VAL A 265 -5.97 16.73 -9.82
N TRP A 266 -5.36 16.87 -8.64
CA TRP A 266 -4.36 15.90 -8.15
C TRP A 266 -4.95 14.53 -7.91
N THR A 267 -6.16 14.45 -7.36
CA THR A 267 -6.83 13.16 -7.10
C THR A 267 -7.14 12.42 -8.41
N GLU A 268 -7.72 13.11 -9.39
CA GLU A 268 -8.10 12.51 -10.67
C GLU A 268 -6.87 12.14 -11.54
N SER A 269 -5.83 12.97 -11.53
CA SER A 269 -4.58 12.66 -12.22
C SER A 269 -3.88 11.46 -11.59
N SER A 270 -3.86 11.36 -10.24
CA SER A 270 -3.36 10.17 -9.55
C SER A 270 -4.16 8.93 -9.91
N ARG A 271 -5.48 9.03 -9.91
CA ARG A 271 -6.37 7.92 -10.30
C ARG A 271 -6.04 7.41 -11.69
N SER A 272 -5.89 8.32 -12.65
CA SER A 272 -5.56 7.96 -14.03
C SER A 272 -4.20 7.25 -14.12
N ALA A 273 -3.17 7.75 -13.43
CA ALA A 273 -1.85 7.14 -13.42
C ALA A 273 -1.86 5.75 -12.75
N VAL A 274 -2.57 5.60 -11.65
CA VAL A 274 -2.66 4.34 -10.89
C VAL A 274 -3.39 3.26 -11.68
N TYR A 275 -4.55 3.58 -12.26
CA TYR A 275 -5.27 2.60 -13.10
C TYR A 275 -4.52 2.27 -14.38
N GLY A 276 -3.77 3.23 -14.96
CA GLY A 276 -2.87 2.98 -16.07
C GLY A 276 -1.74 2.00 -15.71
N ALA A 277 -1.13 2.16 -14.55
CA ALA A 277 -0.10 1.25 -14.04
C ALA A 277 -0.68 -0.15 -13.71
N ALA A 278 -1.86 -0.21 -13.11
CA ALA A 278 -2.57 -1.47 -12.82
C ALA A 278 -2.87 -2.24 -14.12
N TRP A 279 -3.38 -1.56 -15.13
CA TRP A 279 -3.62 -2.13 -16.46
C TRP A 279 -2.31 -2.62 -17.09
N ALA A 280 -1.26 -1.82 -17.07
CA ALA A 280 0.04 -2.18 -17.62
C ALA A 280 0.63 -3.45 -16.99
N LEU A 281 0.49 -3.60 -15.67
CA LEU A 281 0.89 -4.82 -14.95
C LEU A 281 0.02 -6.02 -15.34
N THR A 282 -1.30 -5.83 -15.50
CA THR A 282 -2.23 -6.91 -15.87
C THR A 282 -1.91 -7.44 -17.28
N GLU A 283 -1.68 -6.54 -18.23
CA GLU A 283 -1.36 -6.90 -19.62
C GLU A 283 0.10 -7.34 -19.79
N GLY A 284 0.97 -7.11 -18.81
CA GLY A 284 2.38 -7.47 -18.87
C GLY A 284 3.15 -6.71 -19.96
N VAL A 285 2.75 -5.47 -20.26
CA VAL A 285 3.43 -4.65 -21.27
C VAL A 285 4.85 -4.24 -20.82
N PRO A 286 5.79 -4.01 -21.75
CA PRO A 286 7.18 -3.67 -21.40
C PRO A 286 7.31 -2.43 -20.51
N GLU A 287 6.40 -1.47 -20.64
CA GLU A 287 6.39 -0.21 -19.89
C GLU A 287 5.81 -0.33 -18.47
N ALA A 288 5.35 -1.52 -18.04
CA ALA A 288 4.66 -1.71 -16.76
C ALA A 288 5.47 -1.19 -15.57
N LYS A 289 6.77 -1.50 -15.49
CA LYS A 289 7.64 -1.01 -14.40
C LYS A 289 7.78 0.51 -14.39
N SER A 290 7.84 1.14 -15.57
CA SER A 290 7.88 2.59 -15.72
C SER A 290 6.56 3.22 -15.30
N ALA A 291 5.42 2.63 -15.70
CA ALA A 291 4.09 3.09 -15.33
C ALA A 291 3.87 3.05 -13.80
N VAL A 292 4.34 1.99 -13.10
CA VAL A 292 4.31 1.90 -11.64
C VAL A 292 5.11 3.03 -11.00
N SER A 293 6.31 3.32 -11.51
CA SER A 293 7.14 4.40 -10.97
C SER A 293 6.51 5.77 -11.20
N VAL A 294 5.91 6.02 -12.38
CA VAL A 294 5.16 7.25 -12.68
C VAL A 294 3.98 7.42 -11.71
N ALA A 295 3.19 6.36 -11.51
CA ALA A 295 2.04 6.38 -10.59
C ALA A 295 2.49 6.70 -9.16
N LYS A 296 3.58 6.09 -8.66
CA LYS A 296 4.07 6.32 -7.30
C LYS A 296 4.64 7.73 -7.12
N VAL A 297 5.40 8.25 -8.08
CA VAL A 297 5.89 9.64 -8.05
C VAL A 297 4.72 10.60 -7.93
N TYR A 298 3.75 10.49 -8.82
CA TYR A 298 2.63 11.43 -8.86
C TYR A 298 1.74 11.29 -7.62
N ALA A 299 1.36 10.06 -7.22
CA ALA A 299 0.53 9.84 -6.04
C ALA A 299 1.21 10.31 -4.75
N SER A 300 2.53 10.17 -4.61
CA SER A 300 3.29 10.66 -3.44
C SER A 300 3.23 12.18 -3.31
N ASP A 301 3.53 12.90 -4.39
CA ASP A 301 3.46 14.37 -4.39
C ASP A 301 2.02 14.87 -4.22
N ALA A 302 1.07 14.27 -4.93
CA ALA A 302 -0.34 14.64 -4.88
C ALA A 302 -0.97 14.41 -3.49
N CYS A 303 -0.72 13.26 -2.86
CA CYS A 303 -1.34 12.98 -1.56
C CYS A 303 -0.82 13.90 -0.45
N ARG A 304 0.45 14.33 -0.51
CA ARG A 304 1.00 15.35 0.37
C ARG A 304 0.26 16.67 0.21
N GLU A 305 0.08 17.12 -1.03
CA GLU A 305 -0.59 18.39 -1.32
C GLU A 305 -2.08 18.35 -0.96
N VAL A 306 -2.79 17.26 -1.30
CA VAL A 306 -4.20 17.08 -0.93
C VAL A 306 -4.36 17.04 0.59
N GLY A 307 -3.47 16.32 1.29
CA GLY A 307 -3.48 16.26 2.76
C GLY A 307 -3.27 17.64 3.39
N ASN A 308 -2.26 18.42 2.93
CA ASN A 308 -1.98 19.78 3.40
C ASN A 308 -3.20 20.69 3.20
N ARG A 309 -3.82 20.68 2.02
CA ARG A 309 -4.96 21.52 1.71
C ARG A 309 -6.23 21.08 2.43
N GLY A 310 -6.43 19.77 2.61
CA GLY A 310 -7.56 19.24 3.38
C GLY A 310 -7.57 19.77 4.82
N VAL A 311 -6.40 19.75 5.48
CA VAL A 311 -6.23 20.35 6.81
C VAL A 311 -6.39 21.86 6.75
N GLN A 312 -5.79 22.55 5.77
CA GLN A 312 -5.85 24.01 5.63
C GLN A 312 -7.28 24.51 5.43
N VAL A 313 -8.09 23.86 4.60
CA VAL A 313 -9.51 24.23 4.38
C VAL A 313 -10.31 24.14 5.68
N GLN A 314 -10.03 23.18 6.54
CA GLN A 314 -10.70 23.02 7.82
C GLN A 314 -10.11 23.91 8.93
N GLY A 315 -8.96 24.52 8.69
CA GLY A 315 -8.31 25.44 9.62
C GLY A 315 -7.98 24.77 10.95
N GLY A 316 -8.16 25.46 12.07
CA GLY A 316 -7.88 24.94 13.41
C GLY A 316 -8.58 23.61 13.71
N MET A 317 -9.78 23.40 13.17
CA MET A 317 -10.50 22.12 13.33
C MET A 317 -9.77 20.94 12.68
N GLY A 318 -9.06 21.15 11.58
CA GLY A 318 -8.31 20.11 10.89
C GLY A 318 -7.16 19.50 11.71
N PHE A 319 -6.72 20.16 12.78
CA PHE A 319 -5.67 19.68 13.68
C PHE A 319 -6.20 19.06 14.98
N THR A 320 -7.51 19.16 15.26
CA THR A 320 -8.07 18.58 16.48
C THR A 320 -8.15 17.07 16.37
N TRP A 321 -8.01 16.36 17.51
CA TRP A 321 -8.04 14.90 17.52
C TRP A 321 -9.38 14.31 17.09
N GLU A 322 -10.47 15.04 17.29
CA GLU A 322 -11.84 14.65 16.94
C GLU A 322 -12.09 14.67 15.43
N ASN A 323 -11.29 15.42 14.69
CA ASN A 323 -11.45 15.56 13.24
C ASN A 323 -10.75 14.41 12.50
N ASP A 324 -11.39 13.86 11.47
CA ASP A 324 -10.85 12.71 10.75
C ASP A 324 -9.80 13.08 9.69
N VAL A 325 -9.76 14.33 9.23
CA VAL A 325 -8.87 14.73 8.12
C VAL A 325 -7.40 14.52 8.45
N HIS A 326 -6.99 14.72 9.70
CA HIS A 326 -5.59 14.50 10.09
C HIS A 326 -5.17 13.03 10.05
N LEU A 327 -6.12 12.06 10.13
CA LEU A 327 -5.82 10.65 10.00
C LEU A 327 -5.44 10.31 8.57
N TYR A 328 -6.16 10.86 7.59
CA TYR A 328 -5.80 10.75 6.18
C TYR A 328 -4.44 11.42 5.88
N TYR A 329 -4.17 12.58 6.48
CA TYR A 329 -2.86 13.23 6.37
C TYR A 329 -1.73 12.34 6.90
N ARG A 330 -1.90 11.72 8.08
CA ARG A 330 -0.91 10.80 8.68
C ARG A 330 -0.66 9.58 7.79
N ARG A 331 -1.73 8.96 7.28
CA ARG A 331 -1.64 7.84 6.35
C ARG A 331 -0.93 8.26 5.05
N ALA A 332 -1.25 9.42 4.50
CA ALA A 332 -0.60 9.96 3.31
C ALA A 332 0.91 10.12 3.51
N LYS A 333 1.34 10.70 4.63
CA LYS A 333 2.76 10.89 4.97
C LYS A 333 3.52 9.56 5.15
N ALA A 334 2.90 8.57 5.77
CA ALA A 334 3.49 7.23 5.88
C ALA A 334 3.57 6.52 4.52
N SER A 335 2.52 6.64 3.69
CA SER A 335 2.46 6.02 2.36
C SER A 335 3.42 6.68 1.36
N GLU A 336 3.70 7.99 1.49
CA GLU A 336 4.65 8.73 0.65
C GLU A 336 6.03 8.06 0.61
N ILE A 337 6.52 7.58 1.75
CA ILE A 337 7.86 6.96 1.87
C ILE A 337 7.85 5.43 1.74
N CYS A 338 6.69 4.80 1.86
CA CYS A 338 6.58 3.34 1.77
C CYS A 338 6.86 2.86 0.33
N PHE A 339 7.65 1.78 0.19
CA PHE A 339 8.11 1.20 -1.08
C PHE A 339 8.96 2.14 -1.95
N GLY A 340 9.61 3.12 -1.34
CA GLY A 340 10.38 4.18 -1.99
C GLY A 340 9.55 5.47 -2.17
N ASP A 341 10.20 6.60 -1.93
CA ASP A 341 9.61 7.92 -2.12
C ASP A 341 9.62 8.36 -3.60
N ALA A 342 9.13 9.57 -3.87
CA ALA A 342 9.10 10.12 -5.21
C ALA A 342 10.52 10.25 -5.82
N THR A 343 11.55 10.50 -5.01
CA THR A 343 12.94 10.60 -5.47
C THR A 343 13.47 9.22 -5.91
N TYR A 344 13.24 8.20 -5.10
CA TYR A 344 13.58 6.82 -5.44
C TYR A 344 12.92 6.37 -6.75
N HIS A 345 11.64 6.65 -6.94
CA HIS A 345 10.92 6.25 -8.16
C HIS A 345 11.28 7.09 -9.39
N ARG A 346 11.69 8.36 -9.24
CA ARG A 346 12.27 9.15 -10.36
C ARG A 346 13.60 8.57 -10.81
N GLU A 347 14.45 8.19 -9.87
CA GLU A 347 15.72 7.53 -10.17
C GLU A 347 15.51 6.16 -10.85
N ARG A 348 14.57 5.35 -10.32
CA ARG A 348 14.19 4.08 -10.93
C ARG A 348 13.67 4.28 -12.37
N LEU A 349 12.84 5.30 -12.60
CA LEU A 349 12.31 5.63 -13.91
C LEU A 349 13.43 6.06 -14.87
N ALA A 350 14.38 6.88 -14.42
CA ALA A 350 15.52 7.30 -15.23
C ALA A 350 16.35 6.08 -15.68
N ARG A 351 16.64 5.15 -14.80
CA ARG A 351 17.34 3.90 -15.15
C ARG A 351 16.57 3.06 -16.18
N LEU A 352 15.25 2.94 -16.03
CA LEU A 352 14.42 2.15 -16.93
C LEU A 352 14.28 2.77 -18.34
N VAL A 353 14.30 4.10 -18.44
CA VAL A 353 13.99 4.79 -19.70
C VAL A 353 15.25 5.34 -20.38
N ILE A 354 16.18 5.92 -19.61
CA ILE A 354 17.36 6.61 -20.16
C ILE A 354 18.52 5.63 -20.30
N ASP A 355 18.89 4.93 -19.21
CA ASP A 355 20.09 4.10 -19.21
C ASP A 355 19.92 2.84 -20.08
N CYS A 356 18.72 2.24 -20.11
CA CYS A 356 18.44 1.14 -21.02
C CYS A 356 18.49 1.57 -22.50
N ALA A 357 18.06 2.78 -22.84
CA ALA A 357 18.16 3.31 -24.20
C ALA A 357 19.61 3.58 -24.61
N ALA A 358 20.46 4.05 -23.68
CA ALA A 358 21.87 4.27 -23.91
C ALA A 358 22.65 2.96 -24.13
N GLY A 359 22.28 1.87 -23.44
CA GLY A 359 22.88 0.55 -23.62
C GLY A 359 22.50 -0.18 -24.91
N ALA A 360 21.38 0.22 -25.55
CA ALA A 360 20.93 -0.35 -26.82
C ALA A 360 21.61 0.29 -28.05
N THR A 361 22.37 1.38 -27.86
CA THR A 361 23.06 2.13 -28.93
C THR A 361 24.59 1.94 -28.89
N ALA A 362 25.10 1.11 -27.99
CA ALA A 362 26.51 0.70 -27.88
C ALA A 362 26.69 -0.77 -28.32
#